data_9b2c976446c247287ca11a92533d517b
#
_entry.id   9b2c976446c247287ca11a92533d517b
#
_cell.length_a   1.000
_cell.length_b   1.000
_cell.length_c   1.000
_cell.angle_alpha   90.00
_cell.angle_beta   90.00
_cell.angle_gamma   90.00
#
_symmetry.space_group_name_H-M   'P 1'
#
loop_
_entity.id
_entity.type
_entity.pdbx_description
1 polymer ?
#
loop_
_entity_poly.entity_id
_entity_poly.type
_entity_poly.pdbx_seq_one_letter_code
_entity_poly.pdbx_strand_id
1 'polypeptide(L)'
;MTLFERALQAAYHWQNNSNMISMVIAVIGLGLIYLGYIDDAGAYVLGAVLILLLLWTKFFAAKVGLGRVWRCPHCGIQLPIEKGQKRGDPKWKPCPITACPNCKKTL
;
A
#
# COMPACT_ATOMS: atom_id res chain seq x y z
N MET A 1 -7.05 8.63 19.76
CA MET A 1 -6.78 7.60 18.74
C MET A 1 -5.70 6.65 19.21
N THR A 2 -5.96 5.35 19.15
CA THR A 2 -4.96 4.34 19.50
C THR A 2 -3.94 4.18 18.37
N LEU A 3 -2.79 3.62 18.68
CA LEU A 3 -1.76 3.34 17.67
C LEU A 3 -2.28 2.38 16.59
N PHE A 4 -3.09 1.40 16.99
CA PHE A 4 -3.74 0.47 16.06
C PHE A 4 -4.63 1.20 15.03
N GLU A 5 -5.46 2.13 15.48
CA GLU A 5 -6.31 2.92 14.60
C GLU A 5 -5.51 3.79 13.64
N ARG A 6 -4.43 4.41 14.11
CA ARG A 6 -3.53 5.19 13.26
C ARG A 6 -2.87 4.33 12.19
N ALA A 7 -2.40 3.15 12.57
CA ALA A 7 -1.78 2.22 11.65
C ALA A 7 -2.77 1.73 10.59
N LEU A 8 -3.99 1.40 11.00
CA LEU A 8 -5.04 0.97 10.09
C LEU A 8 -5.40 2.07 9.09
N GLN A 9 -5.55 3.30 9.54
CA GLN A 9 -5.79 4.45 8.68
C GLN A 9 -4.64 4.70 7.70
N ALA A 10 -3.40 4.56 8.16
CA ALA A 10 -2.23 4.70 7.30
C ALA A 10 -2.23 3.64 6.18
N ALA A 11 -2.56 2.39 6.50
CA ALA A 11 -2.65 1.32 5.52
C ALA A 11 -3.71 1.62 4.45
N TYR A 12 -4.90 2.04 4.85
CA TYR A 12 -5.96 2.44 3.92
C TYR A 12 -5.55 3.62 3.05
N HIS A 13 -4.95 4.63 3.65
CA HIS A 13 -4.52 5.84 2.95
C HIS A 13 -3.47 5.53 1.86
N TRP A 14 -2.44 4.77 2.21
CA TRP A 14 -1.40 4.38 1.26
C TRP A 14 -1.94 3.53 0.13
N GLN A 15 -2.81 2.57 0.43
CA GLN A 15 -3.44 1.74 -0.59
C GLN A 15 -4.31 2.55 -1.53
N ASN A 16 -5.14 3.44 -0.99
CA ASN A 16 -6.02 4.29 -1.77
C ASN A 16 -5.23 5.26 -2.68
N ASN A 17 -4.19 5.91 -2.14
CA ASN A 17 -3.31 6.77 -2.94
C ASN A 17 -2.63 6.01 -4.07
N SER A 18 -2.13 4.80 -3.81
CA SER A 18 -1.50 3.97 -4.82
C SER A 18 -2.47 3.59 -5.94
N ASN A 19 -3.72 3.27 -5.60
CA ASN A 19 -4.75 2.99 -6.58
C ASN A 19 -5.06 4.21 -7.45
N MET A 20 -5.15 5.40 -6.86
CA MET A 20 -5.38 6.65 -7.59
C MET A 20 -4.22 6.98 -8.54
N ILE A 21 -2.99 6.86 -8.07
CA ILE A 21 -1.79 7.11 -8.91
C ILE A 21 -1.76 6.16 -10.09
N SER A 22 -2.01 4.86 -9.86
CA SER A 22 -2.05 3.86 -10.93
C SER A 22 -3.14 4.16 -11.96
N MET A 23 -4.31 4.60 -11.51
CA MET A 23 -5.42 4.97 -12.38
C MET A 23 -5.08 6.18 -13.26
N VAL A 24 -4.46 7.21 -12.68
CA VAL A 24 -4.03 8.41 -13.42
C VAL A 24 -3.00 8.05 -14.48
N ILE A 25 -2.00 7.24 -14.15
CA ILE A 25 -0.97 6.79 -15.09
C ILE A 25 -1.60 5.99 -16.23
N ALA A 26 -2.55 5.10 -15.93
CA ALA A 26 -3.25 4.31 -16.95
C ALA A 26 -4.03 5.20 -17.92
N VAL A 27 -4.77 6.19 -17.41
CA VAL A 27 -5.53 7.13 -18.24
C VAL A 27 -4.61 7.94 -19.16
N ILE A 28 -3.51 8.47 -18.63
CA ILE A 28 -2.52 9.22 -19.42
C ILE A 28 -1.92 8.34 -20.49
N GLY A 29 -1.52 7.11 -20.15
CA GLY A 29 -0.94 6.16 -21.09
C GLY A 29 -1.89 5.81 -22.23
N LEU A 30 -3.15 5.53 -21.93
CA LEU A 30 -4.18 5.25 -22.95
C LEU A 30 -4.41 6.46 -23.86
N GLY A 31 -4.43 7.67 -23.31
CA GLY A 31 -4.55 8.91 -24.08
C GLY A 31 -3.40 9.09 -25.06
N LEU A 32 -2.16 8.84 -24.63
CA LEU A 32 -0.98 8.92 -25.48
C LEU A 32 -1.01 7.88 -26.62
N ILE A 33 -1.46 6.66 -26.33
CA ILE A 33 -1.62 5.62 -27.35
C ILE A 33 -2.68 6.05 -28.38
N TYR A 34 -3.80 6.57 -27.94
CA TYR A 34 -4.89 7.03 -28.82
C TYR A 34 -4.44 8.17 -29.73
N LEU A 35 -3.63 9.09 -29.23
CA LEU A 35 -3.10 10.23 -30.00
C LEU A 35 -1.95 9.85 -30.94
N GLY A 36 -1.46 8.61 -30.90
CA GLY A 36 -0.41 8.14 -31.77
C GLY A 36 1.02 8.48 -31.34
N TYR A 37 1.21 8.98 -30.12
CA TYR A 37 2.55 9.25 -29.60
C TYR A 37 3.32 8.00 -29.22
N ILE A 38 2.62 6.90 -28.99
CA ILE A 38 3.20 5.61 -28.61
C ILE A 38 2.86 4.58 -29.69
N ASP A 39 3.87 3.88 -30.20
CA ASP A 39 3.70 2.78 -31.16
C ASP A 39 3.32 1.46 -30.45
N ASP A 40 3.14 0.38 -31.20
CA ASP A 40 2.77 -0.92 -30.64
C ASP A 40 3.81 -1.46 -29.66
N ALA A 41 5.10 -1.32 -29.97
CA ALA A 41 6.17 -1.76 -29.07
C ALA A 41 6.17 -0.94 -27.77
N GLY A 42 6.00 0.38 -27.88
CA GLY A 42 5.88 1.26 -26.72
C GLY A 42 4.66 0.94 -25.88
N ALA A 43 3.53 0.56 -26.49
CA ALA A 43 2.31 0.16 -25.79
C ALA A 43 2.54 -1.12 -24.96
N TYR A 44 3.26 -2.10 -25.49
CA TYR A 44 3.61 -3.31 -24.72
C TYR A 44 4.51 -3.01 -23.54
N VAL A 45 5.52 -2.16 -23.72
CA VAL A 45 6.41 -1.72 -22.63
C VAL A 45 5.62 -0.98 -21.55
N LEU A 46 4.76 -0.04 -21.95
CA LEU A 46 3.90 0.71 -21.02
C LEU A 46 2.98 -0.23 -20.23
N GLY A 47 2.36 -1.19 -20.91
CA GLY A 47 1.51 -2.18 -20.25
C GLY A 47 2.26 -3.02 -19.22
N ALA A 48 3.47 -3.48 -19.56
CA ALA A 48 4.31 -4.24 -18.63
C ALA A 48 4.68 -3.40 -17.41
N VAL A 49 5.08 -2.14 -17.60
CA VAL A 49 5.42 -1.22 -16.49
C VAL A 49 4.21 -0.98 -15.60
N LEU A 50 3.04 -0.75 -16.19
CA LEU A 50 1.81 -0.55 -15.42
C LEU A 50 1.43 -1.79 -14.59
N ILE A 51 1.56 -2.98 -15.15
CA ILE A 51 1.30 -4.23 -14.42
C ILE A 51 2.26 -4.37 -13.24
N LEU A 52 3.55 -4.12 -13.46
CA LEU A 52 4.55 -4.18 -12.39
C LEU A 52 4.26 -3.15 -11.28
N LEU A 53 3.90 -1.92 -11.64
CA LEU A 53 3.53 -0.89 -10.69
C LEU A 53 2.28 -1.26 -9.89
N LEU A 54 1.25 -1.81 -10.53
CA LEU A 54 0.04 -2.26 -9.86
C LEU A 54 0.33 -3.38 -8.87
N LEU A 55 1.14 -4.36 -9.25
CA LEU A 55 1.54 -5.44 -8.36
C LEU A 55 2.34 -4.90 -7.18
N TRP A 56 3.30 -4.02 -7.43
CA TRP A 56 4.10 -3.41 -6.37
C TRP A 56 3.22 -2.63 -5.39
N THR A 57 2.31 -1.78 -5.88
CA THR A 57 1.44 -0.98 -5.01
C THR A 57 0.48 -1.84 -4.20
N LYS A 58 -0.11 -2.89 -4.80
CA LYS A 58 -1.00 -3.80 -4.07
C LYS A 58 -0.28 -4.59 -2.99
N PHE A 59 0.95 -5.05 -3.26
CA PHE A 59 1.69 -5.90 -2.32
C PHE A 59 2.45 -5.11 -1.26
N PHE A 60 2.96 -3.94 -1.58
CA PHE A 60 3.92 -3.22 -0.73
C PHE A 60 3.42 -1.89 -0.17
N ALA A 61 2.45 -1.23 -0.80
CA ALA A 61 2.03 0.10 -0.39
C ALA A 61 1.54 0.14 1.06
N ALA A 62 0.62 -0.75 1.43
CA ALA A 62 0.10 -0.82 2.80
C ALA A 62 1.20 -1.22 3.79
N LYS A 63 2.10 -2.12 3.38
CA LYS A 63 3.22 -2.56 4.20
C LYS A 63 4.20 -1.42 4.49
N VAL A 64 4.49 -0.58 3.51
CA VAL A 64 5.34 0.60 3.68
C VAL A 64 4.71 1.59 4.66
N GLY A 65 3.41 1.86 4.52
CA GLY A 65 2.67 2.71 5.44
C GLY A 65 2.69 2.18 6.87
N LEU A 66 2.43 0.89 7.05
CA LEU A 66 2.48 0.21 8.35
C LEU A 66 3.88 0.23 8.94
N GLY A 67 4.92 0.04 8.13
CA GLY A 67 6.31 0.08 8.59
C GLY A 67 6.74 1.42 9.16
N ARG A 68 6.05 2.50 8.80
CA ARG A 68 6.30 3.84 9.34
C ARG A 68 5.52 4.16 10.61
N VAL A 69 4.29 3.68 10.70
CA VAL A 69 3.34 4.04 11.77
C VAL A 69 3.21 2.93 12.81
N TRP A 70 3.15 1.66 12.36
CA TRP A 70 2.93 0.52 13.24
C TRP A 70 4.22 0.04 13.88
N ARG A 71 4.76 0.86 14.79
CA ARG A 71 5.95 0.58 15.56
C ARG A 71 5.70 0.87 17.03
N CYS A 72 6.36 0.10 17.88
CA CYS A 72 6.29 0.36 19.31
C CYS A 72 6.92 1.71 19.65
N PRO A 73 6.19 2.63 20.33
CA PRO A 73 6.75 3.93 20.72
C PRO A 73 7.82 3.85 21.82
N HIS A 74 7.93 2.71 22.50
CA HIS A 74 8.86 2.53 23.61
C HIS A 74 10.17 1.86 23.19
N CYS A 75 10.11 0.80 22.40
CA CYS A 75 11.29 0.06 21.96
C CYS A 75 11.62 0.22 20.48
N GLY A 76 10.71 0.76 19.69
CA GLY A 76 10.94 1.06 18.28
C GLY A 76 10.90 -0.13 17.33
N ILE A 77 10.56 -1.33 17.79
CA ILE A 77 10.44 -2.49 16.92
C ILE A 77 9.19 -2.39 16.05
N GLN A 78 9.26 -3.00 14.89
CA GLN A 78 8.09 -3.13 14.05
C GLN A 78 7.13 -4.16 14.63
N LEU A 79 5.86 -3.74 14.80
CA LEU A 79 4.82 -4.61 15.34
C LEU A 79 4.31 -5.58 14.26
N PRO A 80 3.74 -6.73 14.65
CA PRO A 80 3.26 -7.73 13.72
C PRO A 80 2.13 -7.20 12.85
N ILE A 81 2.10 -7.64 11.59
CA ILE A 81 1.06 -7.32 10.62
C ILE A 81 0.47 -8.61 10.07
N GLU A 82 -0.78 -8.55 9.63
CA GLU A 82 -1.47 -9.70 9.04
C GLU A 82 -2.10 -9.32 7.70
N LYS A 83 -2.48 -10.32 6.91
CA LYS A 83 -3.18 -10.08 5.64
C LYS A 83 -4.63 -9.72 5.92
N GLY A 84 -5.14 -8.71 5.19
CA GLY A 84 -6.55 -8.38 5.19
C GLY A 84 -7.37 -9.52 4.59
N GLN A 85 -8.43 -9.95 5.28
CA GLN A 85 -9.28 -11.06 4.86
C GLN A 85 -10.64 -10.60 4.34
N LYS A 86 -11.05 -9.40 4.70
CA LYS A 86 -12.35 -8.84 4.29
C LYS A 86 -12.25 -8.14 2.95
N ARG A 87 -13.34 -8.19 2.19
CA ARG A 87 -13.45 -7.46 0.93
C ARG A 87 -13.36 -5.95 1.19
N GLY A 88 -12.47 -5.27 0.49
CA GLY A 88 -12.22 -3.84 0.67
C GLY A 88 -11.15 -3.50 1.70
N ASP A 89 -10.64 -4.48 2.45
CA ASP A 89 -9.52 -4.25 3.36
C ASP A 89 -8.20 -4.08 2.59
N PRO A 90 -7.25 -3.31 3.12
CA PRO A 90 -5.91 -3.29 2.55
C PRO A 90 -5.28 -4.68 2.65
N LYS A 91 -4.41 -5.02 1.72
CA LYS A 91 -3.76 -6.33 1.68
C LYS A 91 -3.00 -6.65 2.96
N TRP A 92 -2.45 -5.62 3.59
CA TRP A 92 -1.78 -5.70 4.87
C TRP A 92 -2.47 -4.80 5.87
N LYS A 93 -2.75 -5.31 7.05
CA LYS A 93 -3.34 -4.55 8.15
C LYS A 93 -2.58 -4.85 9.45
N PRO A 94 -2.61 -3.95 10.44
CA PRO A 94 -1.98 -4.23 11.72
C PRO A 94 -2.69 -5.37 12.44
N CYS A 95 -1.91 -6.21 13.12
CA CYS A 95 -2.46 -7.25 13.97
C CYS A 95 -3.14 -6.63 15.20
N PRO A 96 -4.34 -7.05 15.60
CA PRO A 96 -5.04 -6.47 16.76
C PRO A 96 -4.40 -6.91 18.07
N ILE A 97 -3.39 -6.17 18.51
CA ILE A 97 -2.69 -6.38 19.78
C ILE A 97 -2.83 -5.17 20.68
N THR A 98 -2.86 -5.39 21.99
CA THR A 98 -2.99 -4.32 22.98
C THR A 98 -1.68 -3.95 23.66
N ALA A 99 -0.67 -4.81 23.53
CA ALA A 99 0.66 -4.59 24.12
C ALA A 99 1.76 -5.03 23.16
N CYS A 100 2.91 -4.39 23.27
CA CYS A 100 4.09 -4.72 22.48
C CYS A 100 4.62 -6.13 22.87
N PRO A 101 4.86 -7.03 21.91
CA PRO A 101 5.38 -8.37 22.23
C PRO A 101 6.82 -8.38 22.71
N ASN A 102 7.58 -7.30 22.48
CA ASN A 102 8.98 -7.22 22.89
C ASN A 102 9.15 -6.60 24.28
N CYS A 103 8.63 -5.41 24.51
CA CYS A 103 8.76 -4.71 25.78
C CYS A 103 7.55 -4.87 26.71
N LYS A 104 6.46 -5.47 26.24
CA LYS A 104 5.22 -5.74 26.98
C LYS A 104 4.50 -4.50 27.52
N LYS A 105 4.82 -3.34 26.98
CA LYS A 105 4.13 -2.10 27.35
C LYS A 105 2.85 -1.94 26.56
N THR A 106 1.84 -1.35 27.17
CA THR A 106 0.56 -1.07 26.51
C THR A 106 0.73 -0.08 25.35
N LEU A 107 0.13 -0.40 24.22
CA LEU A 107 0.13 0.44 23.02
C LEU A 107 -0.94 1.53 23.06
#